data_b527145a523d9ac0a70848774acf362e
#
_entry.id   b527145a523d9ac0a70848774acf362e
#
_cell.length_a   1.000
_cell.length_b   1.000
_cell.length_c   1.000
_cell.angle_alpha   90.00
_cell.angle_beta   90.00
_cell.angle_gamma   90.00
#
_symmetry.space_group_name_H-M   'P 1'
#
loop_
_entity.id
_entity.type
_entity.pdbx_description
1 polymer ?
#
loop_
_entity_poly.entity_id
_entity_poly.type
_entity_poly.pdbx_seq_one_letter_code
_entity_poly.pdbx_strand_id
1 'polypeptide(L)'
;MRIKFSCYFEVLLFFTTIISAQEYEKINGAWNAVFFDYGLNKKLSFRSEFHLRTVSFLDVWEQQIFRPSITYSKSKNLKWTAGYSFIKNFNSNVSSIPRVRREHNLWEQLVYNTPLKKGLISSRLRLEHRFQETLPLQENRSLRKFTFSSRIRYRFTYQHLLTQLDAKVPINLVIFDEIFIFLNPNGTPYRFNQNWTFIGFKIKFNKKLVLSAGYQKITFKRSDNDYFKNRLWTNTLVYKL
;
A
#
# COMPACT_ATOMS: atom_id res chain seq x y z
N MET A 1 -38.78 -13.84 -2.55
CA MET A 1 -37.74 -14.36 -3.44
C MET A 1 -36.39 -14.21 -2.74
N ARG A 2 -35.85 -15.32 -2.17
CA ARG A 2 -34.58 -15.33 -1.42
C ARG A 2 -33.47 -15.70 -2.41
N ILE A 3 -32.71 -14.72 -2.87
CA ILE A 3 -31.51 -14.98 -3.66
C ILE A 3 -30.40 -15.40 -2.68
N LYS A 4 -29.98 -16.66 -2.82
CA LYS A 4 -28.93 -17.25 -2.01
C LYS A 4 -27.58 -16.64 -2.39
N PHE A 5 -26.95 -15.95 -1.45
CA PHE A 5 -25.61 -15.35 -1.51
C PHE A 5 -24.45 -16.36 -1.54
N SER A 6 -24.69 -17.57 -2.07
CA SER A 6 -23.68 -18.66 -2.04
C SER A 6 -22.69 -18.64 -3.21
N CYS A 7 -22.94 -17.85 -4.27
CA CYS A 7 -22.14 -17.93 -5.51
C CYS A 7 -20.92 -17.00 -5.56
N TYR A 8 -20.78 -16.06 -4.63
CA TYR A 8 -19.70 -15.07 -4.70
C TYR A 8 -18.42 -15.46 -3.95
N PHE A 9 -18.48 -16.52 -3.16
CA PHE A 9 -17.29 -16.96 -2.40
C PHE A 9 -16.36 -17.87 -3.23
N GLU A 10 -16.88 -18.54 -4.23
CA GLU A 10 -16.08 -19.45 -5.08
C GLU A 10 -15.24 -18.73 -6.13
N VAL A 11 -15.66 -17.54 -6.56
CA VAL A 11 -14.91 -16.76 -7.56
C VAL A 11 -13.63 -16.15 -7.00
N LEU A 12 -13.55 -15.97 -5.67
CA LEU A 12 -12.37 -15.35 -5.03
C LEU A 12 -11.20 -16.34 -4.84
N LEU A 13 -11.46 -17.65 -4.88
CA LEU A 13 -10.45 -18.70 -4.67
C LEU A 13 -9.65 -19.07 -5.91
N PHE A 14 -10.10 -18.66 -7.11
CA PHE A 14 -9.47 -19.05 -8.38
C PHE A 14 -8.25 -18.20 -8.77
N PHE A 15 -7.95 -17.11 -8.09
CA PHE A 15 -6.82 -16.23 -8.45
C PHE A 15 -5.50 -16.58 -7.77
N THR A 16 -5.44 -17.61 -6.92
CA THR A 16 -4.22 -17.93 -6.16
C THR A 16 -3.38 -19.07 -6.71
N THR A 17 -3.82 -19.76 -7.74
CA THR A 17 -3.07 -20.88 -8.32
C THR A 17 -2.64 -20.53 -9.74
N ILE A 18 -1.46 -20.22 -9.95
CA ILE A 18 -0.52 -20.44 -11.05
C ILE A 18 0.55 -19.35 -11.02
N ILE A 19 1.50 -19.49 -10.12
CA ILE A 19 2.85 -19.00 -10.41
C ILE A 19 3.79 -20.11 -9.95
N SER A 20 4.10 -20.99 -10.90
CA SER A 20 5.10 -22.02 -10.75
C SER A 20 6.50 -21.40 -10.60
N ALA A 21 7.27 -21.99 -9.74
CA ALA A 21 8.49 -21.49 -9.15
C ALA A 21 9.64 -21.33 -10.13
N GLN A 22 10.14 -20.11 -10.28
CA GLN A 22 11.56 -19.84 -10.48
C GLN A 22 12.14 -19.34 -9.16
N GLU A 23 13.38 -19.70 -8.85
CA GLU A 23 14.06 -19.29 -7.63
C GLU A 23 14.25 -17.78 -7.62
N TYR A 24 13.74 -17.11 -6.56
CA TYR A 24 13.70 -15.66 -6.46
C TYR A 24 14.60 -15.20 -5.32
N GLU A 25 15.38 -14.17 -5.55
CA GLU A 25 16.05 -13.46 -4.46
C GLU A 25 15.01 -13.01 -3.41
N LYS A 26 15.19 -13.49 -2.19
CA LYS A 26 14.35 -13.14 -1.06
C LYS A 26 14.97 -11.96 -0.35
N ILE A 27 14.38 -10.78 -0.51
CA ILE A 27 14.74 -9.63 0.29
C ILE A 27 13.81 -9.57 1.49
N ASN A 28 14.38 -9.61 2.69
CA ASN A 28 13.65 -9.37 3.93
C ASN A 28 13.76 -7.89 4.27
N GLY A 29 12.69 -7.30 4.77
CA GLY A 29 12.67 -5.89 5.10
C GLY A 29 11.69 -5.55 6.21
N ALA A 30 11.78 -4.31 6.69
CA ALA A 30 10.83 -3.76 7.64
C ALA A 30 10.32 -2.41 7.14
N TRP A 31 8.99 -2.28 7.10
CA TRP A 31 8.31 -1.05 6.73
C TRP A 31 7.57 -0.49 7.92
N ASN A 32 8.02 0.65 8.38
CA ASN A 32 7.44 1.35 9.52
C ASN A 32 6.75 2.62 9.05
N ALA A 33 5.57 2.93 9.60
CA ALA A 33 4.83 4.12 9.24
C ALA A 33 4.13 4.74 10.44
N VAL A 34 4.08 6.07 10.45
CA VAL A 34 3.30 6.83 11.42
C VAL A 34 2.35 7.74 10.66
N PHE A 35 1.07 7.69 11.03
CA PHE A 35 0.00 8.49 10.43
C PHE A 35 -0.61 9.40 11.47
N PHE A 36 -0.82 10.65 11.08
CA PHE A 36 -1.54 11.63 11.87
C PHE A 36 -2.85 11.98 11.17
N ASP A 37 -3.97 11.69 11.85
CA ASP A 37 -5.32 11.97 11.35
C ASP A 37 -5.89 13.18 12.07
N TYR A 38 -6.33 14.18 11.33
CA TYR A 38 -6.97 15.38 11.84
C TYR A 38 -8.35 15.56 11.20
N GLY A 39 -9.40 15.64 12.04
CA GLY A 39 -10.76 15.90 11.60
C GLY A 39 -10.99 17.41 11.38
N LEU A 40 -11.13 17.85 10.13
CA LEU A 40 -11.42 19.24 9.79
C LEU A 40 -12.89 19.59 10.08
N ASN A 41 -13.78 18.67 9.74
CA ASN A 41 -15.22 18.77 10.05
C ASN A 41 -15.88 17.38 9.94
N LYS A 42 -17.23 17.30 10.01
CA LYS A 42 -17.98 16.03 9.96
C LYS A 42 -17.76 15.23 8.67
N LYS A 43 -17.33 15.86 7.57
CA LYS A 43 -17.15 15.22 6.26
C LYS A 43 -15.71 15.26 5.76
N LEU A 44 -14.88 16.16 6.25
CA LEU A 44 -13.50 16.35 5.79
C LEU A 44 -12.50 15.98 6.88
N SER A 45 -11.47 15.27 6.51
CA SER A 45 -10.32 14.98 7.36
C SER A 45 -9.01 15.12 6.56
N PHE A 46 -7.97 15.53 7.26
CA PHE A 46 -6.61 15.60 6.76
C PHE A 46 -5.80 14.44 7.36
N ARG A 47 -4.92 13.85 6.57
CA ARG A 47 -3.95 12.86 7.02
C ARG A 47 -2.57 13.20 6.51
N SER A 48 -1.57 13.10 7.37
CA SER A 48 -0.17 13.02 6.96
C SER A 48 0.41 11.65 7.32
N GLU A 49 1.11 11.04 6.39
CA GLU A 49 1.75 9.74 6.55
C GLU A 49 3.26 9.89 6.37
N PHE A 50 4.02 9.31 7.29
CA PHE A 50 5.47 9.19 7.22
C PHE A 50 5.82 7.71 7.18
N HIS A 51 6.53 7.28 6.13
CA HIS A 51 6.95 5.89 6.00
C HIS A 51 8.48 5.83 5.94
N LEU A 52 9.02 4.88 6.68
CA LEU A 52 10.43 4.50 6.70
C LEU A 52 10.50 3.02 6.30
N ARG A 53 11.09 2.76 5.16
CA ARG A 53 11.22 1.42 4.60
C ARG A 53 12.68 1.02 4.52
N THR A 54 12.96 -0.18 4.97
CA THR A 54 14.30 -0.74 4.99
C THR A 54 14.30 -2.14 4.40
N VAL A 55 15.43 -2.55 3.86
CA VAL A 55 15.76 -3.93 3.49
C VAL A 55 16.79 -4.48 4.48
N SER A 56 17.07 -5.78 4.43
CA SER A 56 17.91 -6.45 5.43
C SER A 56 17.44 -6.19 6.85
N PHE A 57 16.13 -6.34 7.05
CA PHE A 57 15.36 -5.98 8.24
C PHE A 57 15.39 -4.47 8.54
N LEU A 58 16.36 -3.91 9.22
CA LEU A 58 16.45 -2.48 9.56
C LEU A 58 17.75 -1.82 9.11
N ASP A 59 18.58 -2.53 8.37
CA ASP A 59 19.96 -2.14 8.11
C ASP A 59 20.09 -1.12 6.97
N VAL A 60 19.44 -1.36 5.83
CA VAL A 60 19.62 -0.57 4.61
C VAL A 60 18.34 0.18 4.24
N TRP A 61 18.45 1.49 4.02
CA TRP A 61 17.33 2.31 3.57
C TRP A 61 16.84 1.89 2.18
N GLU A 62 15.54 1.68 2.05
CA GLU A 62 14.85 1.44 0.78
C GLU A 62 14.08 2.68 0.33
N GLN A 63 13.21 3.20 1.20
CA GLN A 63 12.40 4.38 0.89
C GLN A 63 12.08 5.21 2.13
N GLN A 64 12.01 6.54 1.92
CA GLN A 64 11.36 7.48 2.82
C GLN A 64 10.19 8.12 2.08
N ILE A 65 8.99 8.13 2.69
CA ILE A 65 7.80 8.67 2.06
C ILE A 65 7.12 9.64 3.02
N PHE A 66 6.82 10.83 2.50
CA PHE A 66 5.89 11.78 3.11
C PHE A 66 4.65 11.90 2.25
N ARG A 67 3.46 11.72 2.85
CA ARG A 67 2.20 11.63 2.10
C ARG A 67 1.07 12.36 2.80
N PRO A 68 0.86 13.67 2.52
CA PRO A 68 -0.32 14.41 2.92
C PRO A 68 -1.52 14.06 2.03
N SER A 69 -2.71 14.09 2.61
CA SER A 69 -3.96 13.83 1.88
C SER A 69 -5.18 14.43 2.57
N ILE A 70 -6.21 14.71 1.78
CA ILE A 70 -7.52 15.16 2.25
C ILE A 70 -8.56 14.13 1.84
N THR A 71 -9.37 13.72 2.80
CA THR A 71 -10.46 12.76 2.62
C THR A 71 -11.82 13.43 2.79
N TYR A 72 -12.69 13.26 1.80
CA TYR A 72 -14.10 13.60 1.86
C TYR A 72 -14.92 12.34 2.11
N SER A 73 -15.67 12.32 3.22
CA SER A 73 -16.62 11.26 3.56
C SER A 73 -18.00 11.58 2.99
N LYS A 74 -18.32 11.02 1.81
CA LYS A 74 -19.65 11.19 1.18
C LYS A 74 -20.74 10.54 2.02
N SER A 75 -20.42 9.38 2.60
CA SER A 75 -21.29 8.64 3.52
C SER A 75 -20.44 7.88 4.55
N LYS A 76 -21.09 7.13 5.45
CA LYS A 76 -20.39 6.23 6.39
C LYS A 76 -19.57 5.16 5.65
N ASN A 77 -20.01 4.78 4.46
CA ASN A 77 -19.42 3.69 3.69
C ASN A 77 -18.51 4.15 2.55
N LEU A 78 -18.72 5.35 2.00
CA LEU A 78 -18.02 5.84 0.82
C LEU A 78 -17.16 7.04 1.13
N LYS A 79 -15.86 6.93 0.84
CA LYS A 79 -14.87 7.98 1.04
C LYS A 79 -14.08 8.21 -0.24
N TRP A 80 -13.85 9.47 -0.56
CA TRP A 80 -12.94 9.90 -1.60
C TRP A 80 -11.77 10.63 -0.98
N THR A 81 -10.57 10.36 -1.46
CA THR A 81 -9.34 10.98 -0.95
C THR A 81 -8.49 11.44 -2.13
N ALA A 82 -7.96 12.64 -2.05
CA ALA A 82 -6.91 13.14 -2.92
C ALA A 82 -5.65 13.41 -2.09
N GLY A 83 -4.48 13.14 -2.66
CA GLY A 83 -3.25 13.31 -1.93
C GLY A 83 -2.03 13.43 -2.84
N TYR A 84 -0.94 13.76 -2.19
CA TYR A 84 0.38 13.87 -2.78
C TYR A 84 1.33 12.94 -2.04
N SER A 85 2.38 12.45 -2.70
CA SER A 85 3.47 11.72 -2.06
C SER A 85 4.80 12.23 -2.56
N PHE A 86 5.67 12.55 -1.64
CA PHE A 86 7.09 12.75 -1.92
C PHE A 86 7.84 11.50 -1.46
N ILE A 87 8.57 10.86 -2.38
CA ILE A 87 9.25 9.60 -2.14
C ILE A 87 10.73 9.77 -2.47
N LYS A 88 11.59 9.43 -1.51
CA LYS A 88 13.01 9.21 -1.74
C LYS A 88 13.25 7.71 -1.85
N ASN A 89 13.71 7.26 -3.01
CA ASN A 89 14.11 5.88 -3.26
C ASN A 89 15.62 5.78 -3.13
N PHE A 90 16.10 4.94 -2.22
CA PHE A 90 17.51 4.67 -2.04
C PHE A 90 17.89 3.44 -2.85
N ASN A 91 19.06 3.45 -3.46
CA ASN A 91 19.55 2.26 -4.15
C ASN A 91 20.12 1.30 -3.11
N SER A 92 19.47 0.18 -2.90
CA SER A 92 19.87 -0.84 -1.93
C SER A 92 20.94 -1.81 -2.46
N ASN A 93 21.37 -1.68 -3.73
CA ASN A 93 22.42 -2.53 -4.28
C ASN A 93 23.79 -2.08 -3.76
N VAL A 94 24.47 -2.97 -3.07
CA VAL A 94 25.73 -2.74 -2.33
C VAL A 94 26.91 -2.35 -3.23
N SER A 95 26.81 -2.52 -4.53
CA SER A 95 27.93 -2.35 -5.50
C SER A 95 27.96 -1.00 -6.22
N SER A 96 27.00 -0.11 -6.00
CA SER A 96 26.96 1.18 -6.65
C SER A 96 26.83 2.33 -5.64
N ILE A 97 27.41 3.48 -5.96
CA ILE A 97 27.26 4.71 -5.19
C ILE A 97 25.78 4.92 -4.87
N PRO A 98 25.41 5.11 -3.59
CA PRO A 98 24.01 5.24 -3.20
C PRO A 98 23.40 6.47 -3.88
N ARG A 99 22.64 6.24 -4.92
CA ARG A 99 21.95 7.31 -5.66
C ARG A 99 20.52 7.38 -5.19
N VAL A 100 20.14 8.54 -4.63
CA VAL A 100 18.76 8.81 -4.20
C VAL A 100 17.97 9.33 -5.40
N ARG A 101 16.91 8.59 -5.78
CA ARG A 101 15.93 9.04 -6.76
C ARG A 101 14.71 9.61 -6.08
N ARG A 102 14.25 10.76 -6.53
CA ARG A 102 13.03 11.39 -6.04
C ARG A 102 11.84 10.99 -6.90
N GLU A 103 10.69 10.88 -6.27
CA GLU A 103 9.44 10.67 -6.95
C GLU A 103 8.39 11.60 -6.35
N HIS A 104 7.67 12.29 -7.21
CA HIS A 104 6.47 13.05 -6.88
C HIS A 104 5.28 12.28 -7.41
N ASN A 105 4.27 12.08 -6.57
CA ASN A 105 3.13 11.26 -6.93
C ASN A 105 1.84 11.97 -6.49
N LEU A 106 1.02 12.36 -7.45
CA LEU A 106 -0.34 12.84 -7.24
C LEU A 106 -1.28 11.66 -7.34
N TRP A 107 -2.21 11.54 -6.40
CA TRP A 107 -3.10 10.39 -6.38
C TRP A 107 -4.46 10.73 -5.85
N GLU A 108 -5.42 9.96 -6.33
CA GLU A 108 -6.78 9.94 -5.81
C GLU A 108 -7.22 8.51 -5.53
N GLN A 109 -8.13 8.35 -4.57
CA GLN A 109 -8.67 7.05 -4.24
C GLN A 109 -10.12 7.10 -3.81
N LEU A 110 -10.81 6.04 -4.13
CA LEU A 110 -12.15 5.74 -3.66
C LEU A 110 -12.11 4.53 -2.73
N VAL A 111 -12.74 4.65 -1.56
CA VAL A 111 -12.86 3.55 -0.60
C VAL A 111 -14.33 3.30 -0.33
N TYR A 112 -14.75 2.04 -0.54
CA TYR A 112 -16.07 1.58 -0.17
C TYR A 112 -15.98 0.52 0.93
N ASN A 113 -16.71 0.74 2.01
CA ASN A 113 -16.72 -0.11 3.21
C ASN A 113 -18.06 -0.83 3.34
N THR A 114 -18.01 -2.15 3.51
CA THR A 114 -19.18 -3.00 3.80
C THR A 114 -19.06 -3.53 5.21
N PRO A 115 -19.83 -3.00 6.19
CA PRO A 115 -19.83 -3.51 7.55
C PRO A 115 -20.35 -4.95 7.60
N LEU A 116 -19.72 -5.78 8.46
CA LEU A 116 -20.14 -7.14 8.81
C LEU A 116 -20.45 -7.19 10.29
N LYS A 117 -21.15 -8.25 10.75
CA LYS A 117 -21.47 -8.46 12.18
C LYS A 117 -20.24 -8.39 13.10
N LYS A 118 -19.13 -9.00 12.69
CA LYS A 118 -17.86 -9.03 13.44
C LYS A 118 -16.67 -8.52 12.61
N GLY A 119 -16.89 -7.55 11.72
CA GLY A 119 -15.80 -7.11 10.87
C GLY A 119 -16.17 -6.09 9.81
N LEU A 120 -15.31 -6.00 8.81
CA LEU A 120 -15.41 -5.03 7.73
C LEU A 120 -14.79 -5.60 6.46
N ILE A 121 -15.46 -5.45 5.34
CA ILE A 121 -14.85 -5.55 4.02
C ILE A 121 -14.61 -4.14 3.50
N SER A 122 -13.43 -3.88 2.95
CA SER A 122 -13.08 -2.59 2.35
C SER A 122 -12.48 -2.81 0.96
N SER A 123 -13.09 -2.18 -0.04
CA SER A 123 -12.58 -2.11 -1.41
C SER A 123 -12.00 -0.72 -1.65
N ARG A 124 -10.78 -0.65 -2.16
CA ARG A 124 -10.09 0.60 -2.45
C ARG A 124 -9.58 0.60 -3.89
N LEU A 125 -10.00 1.58 -4.66
CA LEU A 125 -9.46 1.89 -5.98
C LEU A 125 -8.62 3.16 -5.84
N ARG A 126 -7.35 3.13 -6.34
CA ARG A 126 -6.46 4.31 -6.35
C ARG A 126 -5.86 4.49 -7.73
N LEU A 127 -5.89 5.72 -8.21
CA LEU A 127 -5.14 6.17 -9.38
C LEU A 127 -3.94 6.99 -8.93
N GLU A 128 -2.78 6.73 -9.50
CA GLU A 128 -1.52 7.42 -9.18
C GLU A 128 -0.89 7.98 -10.46
N HIS A 129 -0.51 9.26 -10.43
CA HIS A 129 0.26 9.96 -11.46
C HIS A 129 1.65 10.23 -10.89
N ARG A 130 2.64 9.54 -11.43
CA ARG A 130 3.99 9.45 -10.87
C ARG A 130 4.98 10.16 -11.76
N PHE A 131 5.74 11.07 -11.17
CA PHE A 131 6.86 11.77 -11.78
C PHE A 131 8.14 11.29 -11.11
N GLN A 132 8.85 10.38 -11.78
CA GLN A 132 10.02 9.70 -11.25
C GLN A 132 11.30 10.32 -11.81
N GLU A 133 12.22 10.72 -10.93
CA GLU A 133 13.51 11.26 -11.32
C GLU A 133 14.33 10.23 -12.09
N THR A 134 14.80 10.60 -13.27
CA THR A 134 15.72 9.81 -14.07
C THR A 134 17.14 10.26 -13.76
N LEU A 135 17.97 9.36 -13.24
CA LEU A 135 19.36 9.65 -12.94
C LEU A 135 20.17 9.65 -14.25
N PRO A 136 21.00 10.66 -14.50
CA PRO A 136 21.90 10.64 -15.64
C PRO A 136 22.94 9.52 -15.49
N LEU A 137 23.32 8.91 -16.59
CA LEU A 137 24.36 7.86 -16.64
C LEU A 137 25.76 8.40 -16.30
N GLN A 138 25.98 9.70 -16.45
CA GLN A 138 27.25 10.37 -16.16
C GLN A 138 27.06 11.40 -15.04
N GLU A 139 28.04 11.50 -14.13
CA GLU A 139 27.99 12.37 -12.94
C GLU A 139 27.89 13.87 -13.21
N ASN A 140 28.29 14.34 -14.38
CA ASN A 140 28.41 15.77 -14.71
C ASN A 140 27.15 16.41 -15.33
N ARG A 141 25.99 15.80 -15.32
CA ARG A 141 24.78 16.46 -15.86
C ARG A 141 23.87 16.97 -14.75
N SER A 142 23.82 18.28 -14.64
CA SER A 142 23.01 19.04 -13.69
C SER A 142 21.49 19.02 -13.95
N LEU A 143 21.02 18.49 -15.08
CA LEU A 143 19.61 18.51 -15.44
C LEU A 143 18.90 17.26 -14.95
N ARG A 144 18.12 17.41 -13.89
CA ARG A 144 17.19 16.40 -13.40
C ARG A 144 16.01 16.29 -14.35
N LYS A 145 15.82 15.12 -14.94
CA LYS A 145 14.65 14.81 -15.76
C LYS A 145 13.67 13.94 -14.96
N PHE A 146 12.38 14.12 -15.19
CA PHE A 146 11.33 13.30 -14.61
C PHE A 146 10.61 12.53 -15.72
N THR A 147 10.42 11.24 -15.50
CA THR A 147 9.60 10.39 -16.37
C THR A 147 8.21 10.28 -15.75
N PHE A 148 7.21 10.53 -16.54
CA PHE A 148 5.80 10.38 -16.14
C PHE A 148 5.34 8.95 -16.35
N SER A 149 4.55 8.43 -15.39
CA SER A 149 3.81 7.17 -15.51
C SER A 149 2.53 7.21 -14.68
N SER A 150 1.53 6.47 -15.10
CA SER A 150 0.30 6.32 -14.32
C SER A 150 0.10 4.88 -13.89
N ARG A 151 -0.59 4.68 -12.76
CA ARG A 151 -0.83 3.36 -12.21
C ARG A 151 -2.17 3.30 -11.50
N ILE A 152 -2.92 2.22 -11.74
CA ILE A 152 -4.11 1.87 -10.96
C ILE A 152 -3.72 0.83 -9.91
N ARG A 153 -4.34 0.96 -8.74
CA ARG A 153 -4.23 0.00 -7.65
C ARG A 153 -5.61 -0.36 -7.16
N TYR A 154 -5.87 -1.64 -7.05
CA TYR A 154 -7.07 -2.13 -6.41
C TYR A 154 -6.70 -2.97 -5.19
N ARG A 155 -7.28 -2.64 -4.02
CA ARG A 155 -7.08 -3.39 -2.78
C ARG A 155 -8.41 -3.87 -2.26
N PHE A 156 -8.46 -5.16 -1.97
CA PHE A 156 -9.51 -5.78 -1.18
C PHE A 156 -8.98 -6.07 0.22
N THR A 157 -9.70 -5.64 1.25
CA THR A 157 -9.32 -5.85 2.65
C THR A 157 -10.46 -6.52 3.41
N TYR A 158 -10.15 -7.60 4.11
CA TYR A 158 -11.03 -8.21 5.10
C TYR A 158 -10.48 -7.94 6.49
N GLN A 159 -11.33 -7.45 7.38
CA GLN A 159 -11.03 -7.25 8.79
C GLN A 159 -12.03 -8.01 9.63
N HIS A 160 -11.56 -8.77 10.61
CA HIS A 160 -12.39 -9.57 11.52
C HIS A 160 -12.02 -9.30 12.96
N LEU A 161 -13.01 -9.05 13.82
CA LEU A 161 -12.80 -8.91 15.27
C LEU A 161 -12.51 -10.30 15.84
N LEU A 162 -11.29 -10.51 16.34
CA LEU A 162 -10.87 -11.76 16.98
C LEU A 162 -11.27 -11.79 18.45
N THR A 163 -10.87 -10.76 19.18
CA THR A 163 -11.07 -10.67 20.63
C THR A 163 -11.00 -9.21 21.10
N GLN A 164 -11.31 -9.03 22.36
CA GLN A 164 -11.15 -7.74 23.05
C GLN A 164 -10.34 -7.98 24.33
N LEU A 165 -9.23 -7.25 24.48
CA LEU A 165 -8.48 -7.22 25.73
C LEU A 165 -9.19 -6.26 26.70
N ASP A 166 -9.40 -6.71 27.93
CA ASP A 166 -10.05 -5.93 29.01
C ASP A 166 -11.38 -5.28 28.59
N ALA A 167 -12.16 -5.97 27.75
CA ALA A 167 -13.44 -5.51 27.18
C ALA A 167 -13.39 -4.15 26.45
N LYS A 168 -12.22 -3.54 26.28
CA LYS A 168 -12.08 -2.18 25.73
C LYS A 168 -11.15 -2.08 24.51
N VAL A 169 -10.18 -3.00 24.36
CA VAL A 169 -9.16 -2.94 23.30
C VAL A 169 -9.42 -4.01 22.25
N PRO A 170 -10.12 -3.70 21.14
CA PRO A 170 -10.40 -4.67 20.10
C PRO A 170 -9.13 -5.03 19.33
N ILE A 171 -8.92 -6.35 19.17
CA ILE A 171 -7.90 -6.92 18.31
C ILE A 171 -8.59 -7.50 17.08
N ASN A 172 -8.23 -6.98 15.92
CA ASN A 172 -8.79 -7.43 14.65
C ASN A 172 -7.70 -8.12 13.82
N LEU A 173 -8.04 -9.26 13.23
CA LEU A 173 -7.30 -9.82 12.10
C LEU A 173 -7.53 -8.93 10.88
N VAL A 174 -6.48 -8.64 10.14
CA VAL A 174 -6.55 -7.90 8.87
C VAL A 174 -5.83 -8.71 7.81
N ILE A 175 -6.54 -8.96 6.71
CA ILE A 175 -5.99 -9.60 5.52
C ILE A 175 -6.30 -8.69 4.34
N PHE A 176 -5.32 -8.42 3.49
CA PHE A 176 -5.59 -7.75 2.23
C PHE A 176 -4.78 -8.34 1.07
N ASP A 177 -5.35 -8.16 -0.10
CA ASP A 177 -4.68 -8.33 -1.38
C ASP A 177 -4.79 -7.03 -2.18
N GLU A 178 -3.68 -6.61 -2.79
CA GLU A 178 -3.63 -5.39 -3.60
C GLU A 178 -2.86 -5.65 -4.89
N ILE A 179 -3.52 -5.40 -6.00
CA ILE A 179 -2.94 -5.49 -7.35
C ILE A 179 -2.62 -4.09 -7.88
N PHE A 180 -1.50 -3.99 -8.60
CA PHE A 180 -1.02 -2.76 -9.23
C PHE A 180 -0.86 -2.99 -10.72
N ILE A 181 -1.43 -2.09 -11.51
CA ILE A 181 -1.43 -2.15 -12.97
C ILE A 181 -0.89 -0.83 -13.50
N PHE A 182 0.18 -0.88 -14.27
CA PHE A 182 0.64 0.29 -15.02
C PHE A 182 -0.32 0.62 -16.14
N LEU A 183 -0.63 1.93 -16.23
CA LEU A 183 -1.31 2.53 -17.35
C LEU A 183 -0.24 3.21 -18.19
N ASN A 184 0.04 2.67 -19.37
CA ASN A 184 1.08 3.29 -20.21
C ASN A 184 0.45 4.33 -21.14
N PRO A 185 0.89 5.61 -21.09
CA PRO A 185 0.36 6.67 -21.94
C PRO A 185 0.68 6.49 -23.44
N ASN A 186 1.65 5.63 -23.79
CA ASN A 186 2.14 5.47 -25.17
C ASN A 186 1.51 4.27 -25.93
N GLY A 187 0.29 3.84 -25.55
CA GLY A 187 -0.45 2.82 -26.29
C GLY A 187 0.06 1.38 -26.16
N THR A 188 1.03 1.13 -25.29
CA THR A 188 1.42 -0.24 -24.95
C THR A 188 0.40 -0.85 -23.98
N PRO A 189 0.17 -2.18 -24.02
CA PRO A 189 -0.86 -2.81 -23.20
C PRO A 189 -0.59 -2.60 -21.70
N TYR A 190 -1.68 -2.54 -20.93
CA TYR A 190 -1.65 -2.50 -19.47
C TYR A 190 -0.75 -3.62 -18.94
N ARG A 191 0.16 -3.29 -18.02
CA ARG A 191 1.10 -4.27 -17.48
C ARG A 191 0.87 -4.47 -16.01
N PHE A 192 0.78 -5.73 -15.60
CA PHE A 192 0.92 -6.08 -14.20
C PHE A 192 2.24 -5.54 -13.67
N ASN A 193 2.17 -4.81 -12.55
CA ASN A 193 3.34 -4.23 -11.91
C ASN A 193 3.71 -4.98 -10.64
N GLN A 194 2.78 -5.06 -9.71
CA GLN A 194 3.01 -5.65 -8.39
C GLN A 194 1.72 -6.27 -7.85
N ASN A 195 1.89 -7.23 -6.94
CA ASN A 195 0.86 -7.70 -6.04
C ASN A 195 1.38 -7.65 -4.60
N TRP A 196 0.56 -7.15 -3.70
CA TRP A 196 0.85 -7.08 -2.27
C TRP A 196 -0.18 -7.87 -1.51
N THR A 197 0.24 -8.90 -0.78
CA THR A 197 -0.60 -9.63 0.16
C THR A 197 -0.15 -9.34 1.58
N PHE A 198 -1.08 -9.22 2.50
CA PHE A 198 -0.81 -8.91 3.90
C PHE A 198 -1.70 -9.73 4.81
N ILE A 199 -1.13 -10.17 5.91
CA ILE A 199 -1.83 -10.72 7.05
C ILE A 199 -1.24 -10.14 8.33
N GLY A 200 -2.09 -9.69 9.24
CA GLY A 200 -1.63 -9.09 10.48
C GLY A 200 -2.78 -8.71 11.41
N PHE A 201 -2.42 -7.96 12.44
CA PHE A 201 -3.35 -7.53 13.47
C PHE A 201 -3.48 -6.01 13.49
N LYS A 202 -4.66 -5.55 13.85
CA LYS A 202 -4.97 -4.16 14.11
C LYS A 202 -5.54 -4.03 15.51
N ILE A 203 -4.83 -3.30 16.36
CA ILE A 203 -5.14 -3.11 17.76
C ILE A 203 -5.53 -1.64 17.94
N LYS A 204 -6.72 -1.39 18.49
CA LYS A 204 -7.19 -0.05 18.81
C LYS A 204 -7.08 0.15 20.31
N PHE A 205 -5.94 0.69 20.77
CA PHE A 205 -5.69 0.92 22.19
C PHE A 205 -6.68 1.89 22.84
N ASN A 206 -7.05 2.95 22.11
CA ASN A 206 -8.03 3.92 22.56
C ASN A 206 -8.63 4.66 21.35
N LYS A 207 -9.38 5.75 21.59
CA LYS A 207 -10.01 6.53 20.52
C LYS A 207 -8.97 7.21 19.60
N LYS A 208 -7.77 7.48 20.11
CA LYS A 208 -6.72 8.22 19.40
C LYS A 208 -5.64 7.32 18.80
N LEU A 209 -5.32 6.18 19.41
CA LEU A 209 -4.15 5.36 19.05
C LEU A 209 -4.54 4.01 18.48
N VAL A 210 -4.08 3.72 17.26
CA VAL A 210 -4.26 2.45 16.57
C VAL A 210 -2.92 1.95 16.06
N LEU A 211 -2.58 0.70 16.36
CA LEU A 211 -1.42 -0.01 15.82
C LEU A 211 -1.89 -1.09 14.84
N SER A 212 -1.23 -1.19 13.71
CA SER A 212 -1.34 -2.35 12.82
C SER A 212 0.05 -2.94 12.62
N ALA A 213 0.18 -4.25 12.79
CA ALA A 213 1.44 -4.97 12.61
C ALA A 213 1.18 -6.30 11.89
N GLY A 214 2.07 -6.71 11.01
CA GLY A 214 1.91 -7.97 10.32
C GLY A 214 2.95 -8.24 9.24
N TYR A 215 2.75 -9.35 8.58
CA TYR A 215 3.58 -9.84 7.52
C TYR A 215 3.00 -9.44 6.16
N GLN A 216 3.85 -8.93 5.30
CA GLN A 216 3.51 -8.54 3.93
C GLN A 216 4.43 -9.24 2.94
N LYS A 217 3.84 -9.83 1.91
CA LYS A 217 4.56 -10.34 0.75
C LYS A 217 4.29 -9.40 -0.43
N ILE A 218 5.35 -9.02 -1.11
CA ILE A 218 5.28 -8.26 -2.34
C ILE A 218 5.83 -9.13 -3.46
N THR A 219 5.06 -9.27 -4.53
CA THR A 219 5.51 -9.85 -5.78
C THR A 219 5.49 -8.77 -6.84
N PHE A 220 6.61 -8.49 -7.48
CA PHE A 220 6.65 -7.53 -8.58
C PHE A 220 7.36 -8.11 -9.80
N LYS A 221 6.87 -7.73 -10.96
CA LYS A 221 7.38 -8.17 -12.25
C LYS A 221 8.63 -7.35 -12.61
N ARG A 222 9.74 -8.01 -12.89
CA ARG A 222 10.99 -7.38 -13.32
C ARG A 222 11.12 -7.42 -14.84
N SER A 223 10.85 -8.58 -15.43
CA SER A 223 10.81 -8.81 -16.88
C SER A 223 9.66 -9.75 -17.23
N ASP A 224 9.49 -10.15 -18.49
CA ASP A 224 8.33 -10.95 -18.90
C ASP A 224 8.25 -12.30 -18.19
N ASN A 225 9.39 -12.89 -17.79
CA ASN A 225 9.45 -14.19 -17.12
C ASN A 225 10.08 -14.12 -15.72
N ASP A 226 10.35 -12.93 -15.19
CA ASP A 226 11.06 -12.78 -13.93
C ASP A 226 10.25 -11.98 -12.91
N TYR A 227 10.09 -12.54 -11.71
CA TYR A 227 9.35 -11.97 -10.61
C TYR A 227 10.19 -11.95 -9.34
N PHE A 228 10.24 -10.80 -8.68
CA PHE A 228 10.82 -10.66 -7.34
C PHE A 228 9.77 -10.85 -6.26
N LYS A 229 10.18 -11.46 -5.15
CA LYS A 229 9.36 -11.63 -3.95
C LYS A 229 10.07 -11.04 -2.75
N ASN A 230 9.53 -9.97 -2.19
CA ASN A 230 9.98 -9.43 -0.93
C ASN A 230 9.07 -9.89 0.20
N ARG A 231 9.66 -10.22 1.33
CA ARG A 231 8.99 -10.57 2.57
C ARG A 231 9.28 -9.49 3.59
N LEU A 232 8.24 -8.86 4.10
CA LEU A 232 8.37 -7.66 4.90
C LEU A 232 7.61 -7.82 6.20
N TRP A 233 8.17 -7.29 7.25
CA TRP A 233 7.44 -6.98 8.46
C TRP A 233 6.96 -5.54 8.38
N THR A 234 5.67 -5.29 8.62
CA THR A 234 5.09 -3.95 8.49
C THR A 234 4.45 -3.52 9.80
N ASN A 235 4.75 -2.29 10.22
CA ASN A 235 4.15 -1.64 11.37
C ASN A 235 3.57 -0.30 10.95
N THR A 236 2.35 -0.01 11.39
CA THR A 236 1.71 1.28 11.14
C THR A 236 1.07 1.77 12.44
N LEU A 237 1.52 2.90 12.92
CA LEU A 237 0.94 3.61 14.05
C LEU A 237 0.07 4.74 13.51
N VAL A 238 -1.20 4.79 13.93
CA VAL A 238 -2.12 5.88 13.59
C VAL A 238 -2.47 6.63 14.86
N TYR A 239 -2.21 7.94 14.84
CA TYR A 239 -2.60 8.86 15.90
C TYR A 239 -3.67 9.80 15.38
N LYS A 240 -4.79 9.89 16.12
CA LYS A 240 -5.92 10.78 15.80
C LYS A 240 -5.88 11.99 16.73
N LEU A 241 -5.80 13.14 16.14
CA LEU A 241 -5.82 14.44 16.79
C LEU A 241 -7.23 14.92 17.05
#